data_fd80d28e078fd79d29621eb89a469811
#
_entry.id   fd80d28e078fd79d29621eb89a469811
#
_cell.length_a   1.000
_cell.length_b   1.000
_cell.length_c   1.000
_cell.angle_alpha   90.00
_cell.angle_beta   90.00
_cell.angle_gamma   90.00
#
_symmetry.space_group_name_H-M   'P 1'
#
loop_
_entity.id
_entity.type
_entity.pdbx_description
1 polymer ?
#
loop_
_entity_poly.entity_id
_entity_poly.type
_entity_poly.pdbx_seq_one_letter_code
_entity_poly.pdbx_strand_id
1 'polypeptide(L)'
;MALGFLTTHVLDTARGCPAADLSISLFRIDGASRHHIRTMQTNADGRTDSPILPQAEIAVGVYELVFAAGDYLRVCGYDADSLFLDDVPVRFGLTDADQHYHVPLLLSPFGYSTYRGS
;
A
#
# COMPACT_ATOMS: atom_id res chain seq x y z
N MET A 1 -18.25 12.40 -14.30
CA MET A 1 -17.69 12.19 -12.95
C MET A 1 -17.11 10.80 -12.86
N ALA A 2 -15.89 10.68 -12.39
CA ALA A 2 -15.27 9.38 -12.21
C ALA A 2 -15.87 8.66 -11.00
N LEU A 3 -16.07 7.35 -11.13
CA LEU A 3 -16.72 6.52 -10.10
C LEU A 3 -15.74 5.64 -9.33
N GLY A 4 -14.47 5.60 -9.76
CA GLY A 4 -13.48 4.72 -9.16
C GLY A 4 -12.85 5.26 -7.89
N PHE A 5 -12.09 4.41 -7.25
CA PHE A 5 -11.30 4.74 -6.05
C PHE A 5 -10.25 3.65 -5.83
N LEU A 6 -9.26 3.94 -5.00
CA LEU A 6 -8.16 3.02 -4.72
C LEU A 6 -8.18 2.61 -3.25
N THR A 7 -8.14 1.32 -3.00
CA THR A 7 -8.01 0.75 -1.67
C THR A 7 -6.81 -0.18 -1.58
N THR A 8 -6.37 -0.46 -0.36
CA THR A 8 -5.25 -1.36 -0.08
C THR A 8 -5.54 -2.17 1.19
N HIS A 9 -4.80 -3.27 1.35
CA HIS A 9 -4.94 -4.18 2.46
C HIS A 9 -3.61 -4.89 2.67
N VAL A 10 -3.16 -5.00 3.91
CA VAL A 10 -1.90 -5.68 4.22
C VAL A 10 -2.17 -6.87 5.12
N LEU A 11 -1.75 -8.05 4.67
CA LEU A 11 -1.78 -9.28 5.44
C LEU A 11 -0.36 -9.68 5.83
N ASP A 12 -0.15 -9.92 7.13
CA ASP A 12 1.08 -10.48 7.65
C ASP A 12 0.99 -12.00 7.53
N THR A 13 1.63 -12.56 6.50
CA THR A 13 1.52 -13.99 6.20
C THR A 13 2.32 -14.86 7.16
N ALA A 14 3.32 -14.29 7.83
CA ALA A 14 4.10 -15.03 8.81
C ALA A 14 3.30 -15.26 10.11
N ARG A 15 2.46 -14.28 10.48
CA ARG A 15 1.62 -14.36 11.68
C ARG A 15 0.20 -14.82 11.38
N GLY A 16 -0.21 -14.81 10.11
CA GLY A 16 -1.55 -15.21 9.69
C GLY A 16 -2.64 -14.22 10.10
N CYS A 17 -2.32 -12.94 10.19
CA CYS A 17 -3.27 -11.91 10.61
C CYS A 17 -3.04 -10.61 9.84
N PRO A 18 -4.04 -9.70 9.84
CA PRO A 18 -3.84 -8.38 9.24
C PRO A 18 -2.68 -7.63 9.87
N ALA A 19 -1.95 -6.86 9.06
CA ALA A 19 -0.88 -6.00 9.56
C ALA A 19 -1.48 -4.65 9.97
N ALA A 20 -1.59 -4.42 11.28
CA ALA A 20 -2.11 -3.18 11.83
C ALA A 20 -1.00 -2.15 12.06
N ASP A 21 -1.35 -0.89 12.01
CA ASP A 21 -0.47 0.25 12.29
C ASP A 21 0.72 0.33 11.34
N LEU A 22 0.56 -0.12 10.11
CA LEU A 22 1.56 -0.05 9.06
C LEU A 22 1.31 1.20 8.21
N SER A 23 2.32 2.05 8.06
CA SER A 23 2.20 3.28 7.27
C SER A 23 2.29 2.99 5.78
N ILE A 24 1.41 3.60 5.01
CA ILE A 24 1.35 3.47 3.55
C ILE A 24 1.31 4.88 2.98
N SER A 25 2.25 5.18 2.07
CA SER A 25 2.29 6.46 1.36
C SER A 25 1.91 6.27 -0.09
N LEU A 26 1.05 7.15 -0.59
CA LEU A 26 0.63 7.14 -1.99
C LEU A 26 1.31 8.29 -2.73
N PHE A 27 1.89 7.96 -3.88
CA PHE A 27 2.56 8.91 -4.77
C PHE A 27 1.96 8.85 -6.15
N ARG A 28 1.93 10.00 -6.81
CA ARG A 28 1.75 10.08 -8.25
C ARG A 28 3.11 10.10 -8.93
N ILE A 29 3.25 9.28 -9.96
CA ILE A 29 4.49 9.20 -10.74
C ILE A 29 4.31 10.00 -12.03
N ASP A 30 5.23 10.93 -12.27
CA ASP A 30 5.22 11.78 -13.45
C ASP A 30 6.65 11.78 -14.04
N GLY A 31 6.90 10.87 -14.98
CA GLY A 31 8.23 10.66 -15.51
C GLY A 31 9.21 10.22 -14.41
N ALA A 32 10.24 11.01 -14.20
CA ALA A 32 11.23 10.77 -13.13
C ALA A 32 10.81 11.38 -11.78
N SER A 33 9.71 12.12 -11.74
CA SER A 33 9.24 12.81 -10.54
C SER A 33 8.24 11.95 -9.78
N ARG A 34 8.25 12.09 -8.46
CA ARG A 34 7.35 11.41 -7.55
C ARG A 34 6.70 12.45 -6.65
N HIS A 35 5.38 12.55 -6.71
CA HIS A 35 4.60 13.54 -5.97
C HIS A 35 3.81 12.85 -4.86
N HIS A 36 4.10 13.17 -3.62
CA HIS A 36 3.39 12.62 -2.47
C HIS A 36 1.95 13.14 -2.42
N ILE A 37 0.98 12.23 -2.37
CA ILE A 37 -0.43 12.57 -2.26
C ILE A 37 -0.87 12.53 -0.79
N ARG A 38 -0.66 11.40 -0.10
CA ARG A 38 -1.00 11.24 1.32
C ARG A 38 -0.33 10.02 1.91
N THR A 39 -0.32 9.99 3.23
CA THR A 39 0.11 8.84 4.03
C THR A 39 -1.03 8.47 4.97
N MET A 40 -1.33 7.18 5.05
CA MET A 40 -2.33 6.64 5.97
C MET A 40 -1.74 5.42 6.68
N GLN A 41 -2.30 5.07 7.83
CA GLN A 41 -1.93 3.85 8.53
C GLN A 41 -3.04 2.82 8.42
N THR A 42 -2.66 1.54 8.42
CA THR A 42 -3.63 0.46 8.48
C THR A 42 -4.26 0.38 9.87
N ASN A 43 -5.52 0.00 9.89
CA ASN A 43 -6.28 -0.28 11.11
C ASN A 43 -6.11 -1.75 11.53
N ALA A 44 -6.90 -2.19 12.50
CA ALA A 44 -6.85 -3.57 13.00
C ALA A 44 -7.17 -4.62 11.93
N ASP A 45 -7.86 -4.23 10.87
CA ASP A 45 -8.19 -5.12 9.74
C ASP A 45 -7.11 -5.10 8.64
N GLY A 46 -6.03 -4.35 8.82
CA GLY A 46 -4.98 -4.21 7.83
C GLY A 46 -5.37 -3.33 6.65
N ARG A 47 -6.44 -2.55 6.79
CA ARG A 47 -6.97 -1.64 5.76
C ARG A 47 -6.84 -0.21 6.23
N THR A 48 -6.91 0.74 5.31
CA THR A 48 -7.07 2.15 5.68
C THR A 48 -8.54 2.43 6.00
N ASP A 49 -8.81 3.39 6.88
CA ASP A 49 -10.19 3.71 7.32
C ASP A 49 -11.05 4.26 6.19
N SER A 50 -10.41 4.79 5.14
CA SER A 50 -11.07 5.27 3.93
C SER A 50 -10.16 4.98 2.74
N PRO A 51 -10.68 5.04 1.49
CA PRO A 51 -9.84 4.82 0.31
C PRO A 51 -8.62 5.75 0.31
N ILE A 52 -7.43 5.19 0.04
CA ILE A 52 -6.20 6.00 0.01
C ILE A 52 -6.19 6.96 -1.18
N LEU A 53 -6.96 6.64 -2.23
CA LEU A 53 -7.27 7.59 -3.29
C LEU A 53 -8.79 7.58 -3.47
N PRO A 54 -9.49 8.60 -2.95
CA PRO A 54 -10.95 8.61 -2.98
C PRO A 54 -11.49 8.99 -4.34
N GLN A 55 -12.78 8.75 -4.54
CA GLN A 55 -13.50 9.00 -5.78
C GLN A 55 -13.32 10.44 -6.28
N ALA A 56 -13.29 11.41 -5.38
CA ALA A 56 -13.16 12.82 -5.75
C ALA A 56 -11.79 13.15 -6.35
N GLU A 57 -10.77 12.31 -6.11
CA GLU A 57 -9.40 12.56 -6.53
C GLU A 57 -8.89 11.56 -7.57
N ILE A 58 -9.70 10.54 -7.90
CA ILE A 58 -9.27 9.49 -8.81
C ILE A 58 -8.98 10.06 -10.21
N ALA A 59 -7.86 9.70 -10.80
CA ALA A 59 -7.49 10.10 -12.16
C ALA A 59 -6.59 9.04 -12.77
N VAL A 60 -6.69 8.85 -14.06
CA VAL A 60 -5.82 7.96 -14.83
C VAL A 60 -4.37 8.39 -14.69
N GLY A 61 -3.47 7.45 -14.51
CA GLY A 61 -2.06 7.71 -14.40
C GLY A 61 -1.29 6.58 -13.74
N VAL A 62 -0.01 6.82 -13.48
CA VAL A 62 0.87 5.89 -12.78
C VAL A 62 0.99 6.33 -11.33
N TYR A 63 0.83 5.37 -10.43
CA TYR A 63 0.88 5.61 -8.99
C TYR A 63 1.84 4.64 -8.33
N GLU A 64 2.28 4.98 -7.13
CA GLU A 64 3.11 4.09 -6.33
C GLU A 64 2.65 4.12 -4.88
N LEU A 65 2.39 2.93 -4.35
CA LEU A 65 2.18 2.74 -2.91
C LEU A 65 3.50 2.32 -2.30
N VAL A 66 3.92 3.01 -1.24
CA VAL A 66 5.13 2.65 -0.49
C VAL A 66 4.68 2.20 0.90
N PHE A 67 4.88 0.92 1.17
CA PHE A 67 4.52 0.31 2.45
C PHE A 67 5.75 0.34 3.36
N ALA A 68 5.62 0.92 4.54
CA ALA A 68 6.71 0.99 5.52
C ALA A 68 6.86 -0.37 6.24
N ALA A 69 7.18 -1.40 5.46
CA ALA A 69 7.23 -2.78 5.95
C ALA A 69 8.34 -2.98 6.99
N GLY A 70 9.50 -2.35 6.80
CA GLY A 70 10.60 -2.45 7.73
C GLY A 70 10.24 -1.93 9.13
N ASP A 71 9.58 -0.79 9.18
CA ASP A 71 9.12 -0.22 10.46
C ASP A 71 8.11 -1.14 11.16
N TYR A 72 7.18 -1.69 10.40
CA TYR A 72 6.22 -2.65 10.92
C TYR A 72 6.90 -3.88 11.50
N LEU A 73 7.88 -4.44 10.76
CA LEU A 73 8.60 -5.65 11.20
C LEU A 73 9.42 -5.38 12.46
N ARG A 74 10.03 -4.19 12.59
CA ARG A 74 10.75 -3.82 13.80
C ARG A 74 9.82 -3.79 15.02
N VAL A 75 8.64 -3.22 14.85
CA VAL A 75 7.63 -3.18 15.93
C VAL A 75 7.16 -4.59 16.29
N CYS A 76 7.11 -5.51 15.33
CA CYS A 76 6.79 -6.92 15.58
C CYS A 76 7.89 -7.68 16.32
N GLY A 77 9.06 -7.08 16.52
CA GLY A 77 10.14 -7.69 17.27
C GLY A 77 11.26 -8.30 16.43
N TYR A 78 11.21 -8.13 15.11
CA TYR A 78 12.33 -8.59 14.27
C TYR A 78 13.55 -7.68 14.48
N ASP A 79 14.75 -8.29 14.40
CA ASP A 79 16.00 -7.57 14.61
C ASP A 79 16.19 -6.51 13.52
N ALA A 80 16.27 -5.24 13.95
CA ALA A 80 16.45 -4.11 13.05
C ALA A 80 17.74 -4.19 12.23
N ASP A 81 18.78 -4.83 12.76
CA ASP A 81 20.08 -4.93 12.08
C ASP A 81 20.12 -6.07 11.04
N SER A 82 19.12 -6.94 11.02
CA SER A 82 19.08 -8.09 10.13
C SER A 82 17.82 -8.15 9.27
N LEU A 83 17.08 -7.05 9.16
CA LEU A 83 15.91 -7.00 8.29
C LEU A 83 16.32 -7.14 6.82
N PHE A 84 15.65 -8.03 6.11
CA PHE A 84 15.81 -8.15 4.66
C PHE A 84 14.96 -7.11 3.93
N LEU A 85 13.67 -7.00 4.30
CA LEU A 85 12.76 -6.03 3.69
C LEU A 85 12.76 -4.73 4.50
N ASP A 86 12.80 -3.61 3.79
CA ASP A 86 12.59 -2.28 4.33
C ASP A 86 11.30 -1.72 3.71
N ASP A 87 11.33 -0.58 3.06
CA ASP A 87 10.16 -0.07 2.35
C ASP A 87 9.83 -0.96 1.15
N VAL A 88 8.55 -1.21 0.94
CA VAL A 88 8.07 -2.00 -0.20
C VAL A 88 7.29 -1.08 -1.14
N PRO A 89 7.88 -0.71 -2.29
CA PRO A 89 7.17 0.09 -3.28
C PRO A 89 6.41 -0.82 -4.26
N VAL A 90 5.18 -0.43 -4.56
CA VAL A 90 4.37 -1.09 -5.58
C VAL A 90 3.91 -0.02 -6.56
N ARG A 91 4.49 -0.02 -7.76
CA ARG A 91 4.13 0.93 -8.82
C ARG A 91 3.16 0.25 -9.77
N PHE A 92 2.08 0.95 -10.11
CA PHE A 92 1.03 0.39 -10.96
C PHE A 92 0.37 1.48 -11.81
N GLY A 93 -0.27 1.05 -12.89
CA GLY A 93 -1.05 1.92 -13.75
C GLY A 93 -2.52 1.89 -13.38
N LEU A 94 -3.11 3.06 -13.23
CA LEU A 94 -4.55 3.23 -13.07
C LEU A 94 -5.06 3.72 -14.41
N THR A 95 -5.73 2.83 -15.15
CA THR A 95 -6.08 3.05 -16.56
C THR A 95 -7.55 3.36 -16.79
N ASP A 96 -8.39 3.13 -15.77
CA ASP A 96 -9.83 3.41 -15.85
C ASP A 96 -10.28 4.04 -14.53
N ALA A 97 -10.54 5.35 -14.57
CA ALA A 97 -10.91 6.11 -13.38
C ALA A 97 -12.31 5.76 -12.85
N ASP A 98 -13.08 4.95 -13.57
CA ASP A 98 -14.41 4.52 -13.11
C ASP A 98 -14.40 3.19 -12.37
N GLN A 99 -13.23 2.53 -12.25
CA GLN A 99 -13.12 1.25 -11.58
C GLN A 99 -12.58 1.39 -10.15
N HIS A 100 -12.99 0.47 -9.29
CA HIS A 100 -12.37 0.26 -8.00
C HIS A 100 -11.08 -0.52 -8.19
N TYR A 101 -9.95 0.07 -7.80
CA TYR A 101 -8.66 -0.61 -7.76
C TYR A 101 -8.36 -1.01 -6.33
N HIS A 102 -8.01 -2.26 -6.17
CA HIS A 102 -7.59 -2.80 -4.87
C HIS A 102 -6.21 -3.41 -5.02
N VAL A 103 -5.23 -2.89 -4.26
CA VAL A 103 -3.84 -3.32 -4.34
C VAL A 103 -3.42 -3.87 -2.97
N PRO A 104 -3.59 -5.18 -2.73
CA PRO A 104 -3.20 -5.79 -1.46
C PRO A 104 -1.72 -6.12 -1.42
N LEU A 105 -1.18 -6.19 -0.21
CA LEU A 105 0.18 -6.65 0.05
C LEU A 105 0.13 -7.86 0.97
N LEU A 106 0.74 -8.95 0.53
CA LEU A 106 0.98 -10.15 1.34
C LEU A 106 2.42 -10.09 1.81
N LEU A 107 2.63 -9.84 3.09
CA LEU A 107 3.95 -9.49 3.64
C LEU A 107 4.46 -10.57 4.57
N SER A 108 5.75 -10.94 4.40
CA SER A 108 6.51 -11.71 5.36
C SER A 108 7.88 -11.06 5.54
N PRO A 109 8.72 -11.49 6.51
CA PRO A 109 10.03 -10.87 6.70
C PRO A 109 10.97 -10.98 5.51
N PHE A 110 10.81 -11.99 4.65
CA PHE A 110 11.73 -12.29 3.56
C PHE A 110 11.10 -12.25 2.17
N GLY A 111 9.84 -11.81 2.06
CA GLY A 111 9.20 -11.77 0.76
C GLY A 111 7.84 -11.09 0.83
N TYR A 112 7.35 -10.71 -0.33
CA TYR A 112 6.00 -10.16 -0.42
C TYR A 112 5.40 -10.47 -1.79
N SER A 113 4.09 -10.41 -1.85
CA SER A 113 3.34 -10.50 -3.10
C SER A 113 2.33 -9.39 -3.16
N THR A 114 2.01 -8.98 -4.37
CA THR A 114 0.94 -8.04 -4.62
C THR A 114 0.20 -8.47 -5.88
N TYR A 115 -1.04 -8.05 -6.01
CA TYR A 115 -1.86 -8.32 -7.19
C TYR A 115 -2.95 -7.27 -7.29
N ARG A 116 -3.62 -7.23 -8.43
CA ARG A 116 -4.82 -6.40 -8.52
C ARG A 116 -6.01 -7.19 -7.98
N GLY A 117 -6.51 -6.76 -6.83
CA GLY A 117 -7.72 -7.31 -6.25
C GLY A 117 -8.99 -6.85 -6.99
N SER A 118 -10.06 -7.51 -6.76
CA SER A 118 -11.35 -7.15 -7.33
C SER A 118 -12.20 -6.34 -6.37
#